data_8b2a215a8e59318545593a820ab90bb0
#
_entry.id   8b2a215a8e59318545593a820ab90bb0
#
_cell.length_a   1.000
_cell.length_b   1.000
_cell.length_c   1.000
_cell.angle_alpha   90.00
_cell.angle_beta   90.00
_cell.angle_gamma   90.00
#
_symmetry.space_group_name_H-M   'P 1'
#
loop_
_entity.id
_entity.type
_entity.pdbx_description
1 polymer ?
#
loop_
_entity_poly.entity_id
_entity_poly.type
_entity_poly.pdbx_seq_one_letter_code
_entity_poly.pdbx_strand_id
1 'polypeptide(L)'
;MGALGEDDLLEAHLDGGTSYSKISTAGKAFTLKFAADKDGQKRPAVTVGMELNVVILGMTPDTTRAYYEGAYDAINNYIPKCASNNGIAPVARSSHPQSLLCANCPKAARGSAHNQQGIAVSACRVGRNAVVAINGDMNELFQLKINGQGLTPLKKYLLELAQYNIKYPFVNTRLTFQLLGKNNQVL
;
A
#
# COMPACT_ATOMS: atom_id res chain seq x y z
N MET A 1 -5.79 -0.25 -30.15
CA MET A 1 -5.69 -0.48 -28.70
C MET A 1 -5.26 0.84 -28.10
N GLY A 2 -6.19 1.62 -27.51
CA GLY A 2 -5.87 2.87 -26.83
C GLY A 2 -5.07 2.57 -25.57
N ALA A 3 -3.95 3.25 -25.37
CA ALA A 3 -3.26 3.21 -24.12
C ALA A 3 -4.22 3.77 -23.03
N LEU A 4 -4.51 2.99 -22.01
CA LEU A 4 -5.20 3.47 -20.83
C LEU A 4 -4.38 4.60 -20.24
N GLY A 5 -5.02 5.75 -19.96
CA GLY A 5 -4.35 6.86 -19.31
C GLY A 5 -3.79 6.45 -17.94
N GLU A 6 -2.75 7.14 -17.45
CA GLU A 6 -2.18 6.87 -16.11
C GLU A 6 -3.25 6.90 -15.02
N ASP A 7 -4.27 7.75 -15.17
CA ASP A 7 -5.39 7.90 -14.24
C ASP A 7 -6.35 6.70 -14.31
N ASP A 8 -6.63 6.14 -15.48
CA ASP A 8 -7.51 4.98 -15.66
C ASP A 8 -6.91 3.70 -15.04
N LEU A 9 -5.60 3.51 -15.17
CA LEU A 9 -4.89 2.39 -14.54
C LEU A 9 -4.92 2.52 -13.01
N LEU A 10 -4.80 3.73 -12.50
CA LEU A 10 -4.82 4.00 -11.07
C LEU A 10 -6.23 3.80 -10.48
N GLU A 11 -7.27 4.30 -11.11
CA GLU A 11 -8.64 4.17 -10.62
C GLU A 11 -9.12 2.72 -10.64
N ALA A 12 -8.85 1.98 -11.69
CA ALA A 12 -9.18 0.55 -11.77
C ALA A 12 -8.48 -0.26 -10.67
N HIS A 13 -7.25 0.13 -10.26
CA HIS A 13 -6.50 -0.54 -9.21
C HIS A 13 -6.90 -0.08 -7.79
N LEU A 14 -7.48 1.09 -7.66
CA LEU A 14 -7.93 1.64 -6.38
C LEU A 14 -9.25 1.05 -5.89
N ASP A 15 -10.05 0.53 -6.82
CA ASP A 15 -11.39 0.01 -6.51
C ASP A 15 -11.42 -1.28 -5.68
N GLY A 16 -10.25 -1.78 -5.25
CA GLY A 16 -10.15 -2.90 -4.27
C GLY A 16 -10.86 -4.17 -4.72
N GLY A 17 -11.14 -4.31 -6.01
CA GLY A 17 -11.59 -5.55 -6.61
C GLY A 17 -10.53 -6.64 -6.39
N THR A 18 -10.97 -7.86 -6.22
CA THR A 18 -10.12 -9.06 -6.00
C THR A 18 -9.25 -9.43 -7.20
N SER A 19 -9.28 -8.62 -8.26
CA SER A 19 -8.75 -8.92 -9.59
C SER A 19 -7.26 -8.63 -9.81
N TYR A 20 -6.56 -8.08 -8.83
CA TYR A 20 -5.15 -7.69 -9.03
C TYR A 20 -4.19 -8.48 -8.18
N SER A 21 -3.04 -8.81 -8.77
CA SER A 21 -1.91 -9.35 -8.05
C SER A 21 -1.39 -8.31 -7.06
N LYS A 22 -0.95 -8.75 -5.87
CA LYS A 22 -0.56 -7.86 -4.76
C LYS A 22 0.77 -8.29 -4.18
N ILE A 23 1.55 -7.31 -3.75
CA ILE A 23 2.75 -7.55 -2.95
C ILE A 23 2.38 -7.37 -1.48
N SER A 24 2.50 -8.44 -0.71
CA SER A 24 2.38 -8.42 0.74
C SER A 24 3.75 -8.14 1.37
N THR A 25 3.76 -7.24 2.35
CA THR A 25 4.95 -6.90 3.15
C THR A 25 4.86 -7.46 4.58
N ALA A 26 3.95 -8.40 4.82
CA ALA A 26 3.81 -9.06 6.10
C ALA A 26 4.97 -10.03 6.35
N GLY A 27 5.44 -10.14 7.61
CA GLY A 27 6.48 -11.11 7.97
C GLY A 27 7.90 -10.70 7.59
N LYS A 28 8.16 -9.42 7.32
CA LYS A 28 9.47 -8.89 6.94
C LYS A 28 10.04 -9.48 5.64
N ALA A 29 9.16 -9.90 4.75
CA ALA A 29 9.51 -10.38 3.43
C ALA A 29 8.47 -9.91 2.42
N PHE A 30 8.89 -9.76 1.17
CA PHE A 30 7.97 -9.52 0.05
C PHE A 30 7.38 -10.86 -0.38
N THR A 31 6.04 -10.93 -0.38
CA THR A 31 5.31 -12.10 -0.85
C THR A 31 4.37 -11.69 -1.97
N LEU A 32 4.52 -12.31 -3.12
CA LEU A 32 3.67 -12.10 -4.29
C LEU A 32 2.40 -12.92 -4.11
N LYS A 33 1.27 -12.27 -4.17
CA LYS A 33 -0.07 -12.88 -4.14
C LYS A 33 -0.72 -12.62 -5.48
N PHE A 34 -0.95 -13.65 -6.24
CA PHE A 34 -1.48 -13.54 -7.60
C PHE A 34 -2.99 -13.37 -7.60
N ALA A 35 -3.50 -12.61 -8.55
CA ALA A 35 -4.92 -12.57 -8.86
C ALA A 35 -5.40 -13.94 -9.32
N ALA A 36 -6.70 -14.19 -9.21
CA ALA A 36 -7.30 -15.36 -9.85
C ALA A 36 -7.22 -15.19 -11.39
N ASP A 37 -7.00 -16.28 -12.09
CA ASP A 37 -7.09 -16.33 -13.53
C ASP A 37 -8.55 -16.25 -14.02
N LYS A 38 -8.75 -16.38 -15.32
CA LYS A 38 -10.09 -16.33 -15.95
C LYS A 38 -11.01 -17.45 -15.46
N ASP A 39 -10.43 -18.56 -15.01
CA ASP A 39 -11.16 -19.74 -14.51
C ASP A 39 -11.33 -19.69 -12.99
N GLY A 40 -10.95 -18.60 -12.35
CA GLY A 40 -11.05 -18.38 -10.91
C GLY A 40 -9.96 -19.09 -10.09
N GLN A 41 -8.95 -19.69 -10.76
CA GLN A 41 -7.85 -20.37 -10.08
C GLN A 41 -6.78 -19.35 -9.66
N LYS A 42 -6.26 -19.53 -8.45
CA LYS A 42 -5.19 -18.70 -7.91
C LYS A 42 -3.87 -19.45 -7.92
N ARG A 43 -2.86 -18.85 -8.48
CA ARG A 43 -1.49 -19.34 -8.31
C ARG A 43 -1.08 -19.27 -6.83
N PRO A 44 -0.27 -20.21 -6.32
CA PRO A 44 0.25 -20.14 -4.96
C PRO A 44 1.07 -18.87 -4.76
N ALA A 45 1.03 -18.31 -3.55
CA ALA A 45 1.83 -17.15 -3.20
C ALA A 45 3.31 -17.51 -3.18
N VAL A 46 4.17 -16.59 -3.64
CA VAL A 46 5.62 -16.77 -3.72
C VAL A 46 6.32 -15.74 -2.83
N THR A 47 7.10 -16.20 -1.87
CA THR A 47 7.96 -15.33 -1.05
C THR A 47 9.28 -15.11 -1.76
N VAL A 48 9.60 -13.85 -2.09
CA VAL A 48 10.82 -13.46 -2.82
C VAL A 48 11.94 -12.96 -1.91
N GLY A 49 11.67 -12.78 -0.63
CA GLY A 49 12.69 -12.39 0.37
C GLY A 49 12.59 -10.94 0.83
N MET A 50 13.71 -10.40 1.29
CA MET A 50 13.78 -9.07 1.92
C MET A 50 14.06 -7.94 0.93
N GLU A 51 14.36 -8.26 -0.32
CA GLU A 51 14.65 -7.31 -1.39
C GLU A 51 13.77 -7.60 -2.60
N LEU A 52 13.36 -6.55 -3.29
CA LEU A 52 12.56 -6.64 -4.49
C LEU A 52 12.87 -5.46 -5.42
N ASN A 53 13.20 -5.74 -6.67
CA ASN A 53 13.38 -4.73 -7.69
C ASN A 53 12.07 -4.50 -8.45
N VAL A 54 11.65 -3.25 -8.55
CA VAL A 54 10.40 -2.87 -9.21
C VAL A 54 10.57 -1.60 -10.04
N VAL A 55 9.76 -1.48 -11.07
CA VAL A 55 9.47 -0.19 -11.71
C VAL A 55 8.13 0.27 -11.16
N ILE A 56 8.08 1.45 -10.54
CA ILE A 56 6.85 2.05 -10.05
C ILE A 56 6.19 2.75 -11.25
N LEU A 57 5.05 2.25 -11.70
CA LEU A 57 4.35 2.77 -12.87
C LEU A 57 3.41 3.93 -12.53
N GLY A 58 2.78 3.84 -11.36
CA GLY A 58 1.87 4.85 -10.87
C GLY A 58 1.71 4.76 -9.36
N MET A 59 1.25 5.83 -8.76
CA MET A 59 1.03 5.95 -7.31
C MET A 59 -0.17 6.85 -7.04
N THR A 60 -0.94 6.53 -5.98
CA THR A 60 -1.96 7.47 -5.53
C THR A 60 -1.34 8.83 -5.23
N PRO A 61 -1.92 9.94 -5.73
CA PRO A 61 -1.37 11.28 -5.48
C PRO A 61 -1.37 11.59 -3.99
N ASP A 62 -2.42 11.21 -3.29
CA ASP A 62 -2.62 11.45 -1.87
C ASP A 62 -2.45 10.20 -1.02
N THR A 63 -2.43 10.41 0.31
CA THR A 63 -2.40 9.31 1.26
C THR A 63 -3.76 8.62 1.33
N THR A 64 -3.76 7.31 1.20
CA THR A 64 -4.94 6.48 1.48
C THR A 64 -5.08 6.25 2.98
N ARG A 65 -6.31 5.95 3.42
CA ARG A 65 -6.59 5.63 4.82
C ARG A 65 -7.38 4.33 4.92
N ALA A 66 -7.14 3.57 5.98
CA ALA A 66 -7.90 2.34 6.24
C ALA A 66 -8.01 2.10 7.75
N TYR A 67 -9.24 1.95 8.22
CA TYR A 67 -9.56 1.54 9.58
C TYR A 67 -10.04 0.09 9.57
N TYR A 68 -9.43 -0.71 10.43
CA TYR A 68 -9.79 -2.11 10.66
C TYR A 68 -10.26 -2.25 12.11
N GLU A 69 -11.33 -2.98 12.30
CA GLU A 69 -11.86 -3.27 13.63
C GLU A 69 -11.29 -4.61 14.14
N GLY A 70 -10.77 -4.61 15.36
CA GLY A 70 -10.19 -5.80 15.97
C GLY A 70 -8.70 -6.01 15.70
N ALA A 71 -8.16 -7.12 16.23
CA ALA A 71 -6.76 -7.51 16.05
C ALA A 71 -6.50 -7.99 14.63
N TYR A 72 -5.27 -7.78 14.13
CA TYR A 72 -4.87 -8.27 12.82
C TYR A 72 -4.91 -9.81 12.79
N ASP A 73 -5.70 -10.34 11.88
CA ASP A 73 -5.74 -11.77 11.56
C ASP A 73 -5.17 -11.98 10.14
N ALA A 74 -4.08 -12.72 10.05
CA ALA A 74 -3.40 -12.99 8.77
C ALA A 74 -4.18 -13.97 7.87
N ILE A 75 -5.12 -14.75 8.45
CA ILE A 75 -5.85 -15.83 7.78
C ILE A 75 -7.10 -15.27 7.10
N ASN A 76 -7.78 -14.34 7.74
CA ASN A 76 -8.98 -13.73 7.20
C ASN A 76 -8.60 -12.55 6.29
N ASN A 77 -9.21 -12.50 5.09
CA ASN A 77 -9.10 -11.33 4.20
C ASN A 77 -9.69 -10.12 4.92
N TYR A 78 -8.81 -9.32 5.52
CA TYR A 78 -9.20 -8.19 6.34
C TYR A 78 -9.72 -7.06 5.44
N ILE A 79 -11.03 -6.95 5.35
CA ILE A 79 -11.69 -5.84 4.67
C ILE A 79 -11.75 -4.67 5.65
N PRO A 80 -11.23 -3.49 5.32
CA PRO A 80 -11.34 -2.34 6.19
C PRO A 80 -12.82 -1.96 6.40
N LYS A 81 -13.21 -1.66 7.62
CA LYS A 81 -14.55 -1.16 7.96
C LYS A 81 -14.79 0.23 7.38
N CYS A 82 -13.74 1.03 7.31
CA CYS A 82 -13.73 2.34 6.69
C CYS A 82 -12.44 2.50 5.89
N ALA A 83 -12.54 2.95 4.64
CA ALA A 83 -11.41 3.21 3.77
C ALA A 83 -11.57 4.54 3.05
N SER A 84 -10.46 5.16 2.68
CA SER A 84 -10.40 6.37 1.86
C SER A 84 -9.24 6.26 0.89
N ASN A 85 -9.51 6.52 -0.38
CA ASN A 85 -8.49 6.47 -1.43
C ASN A 85 -7.69 7.77 -1.55
N ASN A 86 -8.27 8.88 -1.09
CA ASN A 86 -7.67 10.22 -1.17
C ASN A 86 -7.36 10.84 0.20
N GLY A 87 -7.65 10.13 1.31
CA GLY A 87 -7.46 10.64 2.67
C GLY A 87 -8.44 11.75 3.09
N ILE A 88 -9.39 12.14 2.24
CA ILE A 88 -10.33 13.24 2.48
C ILE A 88 -11.65 12.72 3.05
N ALA A 89 -12.28 11.78 2.35
CA ALA A 89 -13.58 11.21 2.74
C ALA A 89 -13.57 9.69 2.57
N PRO A 90 -14.40 8.97 3.34
CA PRO A 90 -14.60 7.53 3.14
C PRO A 90 -15.15 7.21 1.75
N VAL A 91 -14.71 6.08 1.17
CA VAL A 91 -15.31 5.55 -0.05
C VAL A 91 -16.72 5.03 0.25
N ALA A 92 -17.61 5.13 -0.75
CA ALA A 92 -19.03 4.75 -0.61
C ALA A 92 -19.24 3.29 -0.14
N ARG A 93 -18.33 2.39 -0.51
CA ARG A 93 -18.37 0.97 -0.11
C ARG A 93 -17.85 0.68 1.32
N SER A 94 -17.44 1.70 2.08
CA SER A 94 -17.06 1.50 3.49
C SER A 94 -18.27 0.99 4.26
N SER A 95 -18.15 -0.21 4.87
CA SER A 95 -19.27 -0.82 5.61
C SER A 95 -19.66 -0.05 6.86
N HIS A 96 -18.70 0.65 7.48
CA HIS A 96 -18.89 1.48 8.67
C HIS A 96 -18.01 2.73 8.59
N PRO A 97 -18.43 3.77 7.83
CA PRO A 97 -17.73 5.03 7.81
C PRO A 97 -17.63 5.63 9.21
N GLN A 98 -16.41 5.99 9.63
CA GLN A 98 -16.15 6.48 11.00
C GLN A 98 -16.36 7.98 11.13
N SER A 99 -16.45 8.71 10.03
CA SER A 99 -16.70 10.15 9.94
C SER A 99 -17.01 10.50 8.48
N LEU A 100 -17.64 11.65 8.25
CA LEU A 100 -17.84 12.19 6.89
C LEU A 100 -16.52 12.65 6.26
N LEU A 101 -15.60 13.18 7.08
CA LEU A 101 -14.28 13.66 6.64
C LEU A 101 -13.18 13.01 7.48
N CYS A 102 -12.13 12.55 6.78
CA CYS A 102 -10.98 11.91 7.44
C CYS A 102 -10.21 12.86 8.37
N ALA A 103 -10.22 14.18 8.08
CA ALA A 103 -9.55 15.18 8.91
C ALA A 103 -10.14 15.25 10.33
N ASN A 104 -11.45 15.07 10.45
CA ASN A 104 -12.19 15.17 11.73
C ASN A 104 -12.49 13.78 12.32
N CYS A 105 -11.92 12.72 11.77
CA CYS A 105 -12.22 11.36 12.19
C CYS A 105 -11.53 11.02 13.52
N PRO A 106 -12.26 10.58 14.56
CA PRO A 106 -11.68 10.23 15.85
C PRO A 106 -10.68 9.07 15.73
N LYS A 107 -10.87 8.16 14.76
CA LYS A 107 -9.94 7.05 14.49
C LYS A 107 -8.64 7.49 13.80
N ALA A 108 -8.63 8.67 13.18
CA ALA A 108 -7.44 9.27 12.59
C ALA A 108 -6.56 10.01 13.61
N ALA A 109 -7.09 10.35 14.77
CA ALA A 109 -6.36 11.03 15.82
C ALA A 109 -5.25 10.13 16.40
N ARG A 110 -4.09 10.73 16.71
CA ARG A 110 -3.03 10.04 17.46
C ARG A 110 -3.54 9.71 18.86
N GLY A 111 -3.29 8.49 19.33
CA GLY A 111 -3.81 8.01 20.61
C GLY A 111 -5.16 7.29 20.50
N SER A 112 -5.76 7.23 19.32
CA SER A 112 -7.00 6.45 19.10
C SER A 112 -6.76 4.92 19.14
N ALA A 113 -5.51 4.47 19.15
CA ALA A 113 -5.07 3.09 19.38
C ALA A 113 -3.68 3.06 20.00
N HIS A 114 -3.26 1.86 20.45
CA HIS A 114 -1.90 1.59 20.89
C HIS A 114 -1.31 0.46 20.06
N ASN A 115 -0.02 0.54 19.76
CA ASN A 115 0.69 -0.57 19.11
C ASN A 115 1.07 -1.65 20.14
N GLN A 116 1.73 -2.73 19.70
CA GLN A 116 2.13 -3.83 20.56
C GLN A 116 3.11 -3.42 21.69
N GLN A 117 3.83 -2.31 21.52
CA GLN A 117 4.72 -1.72 22.52
C GLN A 117 4.01 -0.69 23.43
N GLY A 118 2.68 -0.57 23.36
CA GLY A 118 1.93 0.40 24.15
C GLY A 118 2.04 1.85 23.69
N ILE A 119 2.71 2.11 22.55
CA ILE A 119 2.86 3.47 22.00
C ILE A 119 1.56 3.93 21.37
N ALA A 120 1.12 5.15 21.73
CA ALA A 120 -0.05 5.77 21.17
C ALA A 120 0.10 6.02 19.66
N VAL A 121 -0.78 5.43 18.87
CA VAL A 121 -0.84 5.51 17.41
C VAL A 121 -2.26 5.88 16.95
N SER A 122 -2.43 6.12 15.66
CA SER A 122 -3.74 6.25 15.04
C SER A 122 -4.32 4.87 14.73
N ALA A 123 -5.58 4.63 15.07
CA ALA A 123 -6.29 3.40 14.70
C ALA A 123 -6.52 3.34 13.19
N CYS A 124 -6.71 4.48 12.54
CA CYS A 124 -6.82 4.59 11.10
C CYS A 124 -5.41 4.63 10.48
N ARG A 125 -5.06 3.60 9.75
CA ARG A 125 -3.74 3.45 9.11
C ARG A 125 -3.66 4.34 7.89
N VAL A 126 -2.50 4.97 7.70
CA VAL A 126 -2.17 5.80 6.53
C VAL A 126 -1.24 5.03 5.62
N GLY A 127 -1.44 5.16 4.31
CA GLY A 127 -0.59 4.51 3.31
C GLY A 127 -0.68 5.21 1.95
N ARG A 128 0.09 4.72 0.99
CA ARG A 128 -0.04 5.02 -0.44
C ARG A 128 -0.08 3.72 -1.21
N ASN A 129 -0.91 3.67 -2.23
CA ASN A 129 -0.94 2.54 -3.15
C ASN A 129 -0.07 2.87 -4.37
N ALA A 130 0.71 1.90 -4.80
CA ALA A 130 1.49 1.97 -6.02
C ALA A 130 1.16 0.78 -6.92
N VAL A 131 1.21 0.99 -8.23
CA VAL A 131 1.21 -0.06 -9.24
C VAL A 131 2.65 -0.26 -9.66
N VAL A 132 3.12 -1.48 -9.62
CA VAL A 132 4.52 -1.81 -9.90
C VAL A 132 4.65 -3.00 -10.85
N ALA A 133 5.69 -2.96 -11.67
CA ALA A 133 6.17 -4.07 -12.48
C ALA A 133 7.44 -4.66 -11.84
N ILE A 134 7.45 -5.95 -11.54
CA ILE A 134 8.61 -6.61 -10.92
C ILE A 134 9.68 -6.82 -11.99
N ASN A 135 10.91 -6.38 -11.69
CA ASN A 135 12.04 -6.41 -12.63
C ASN A 135 11.73 -5.81 -14.02
N GLY A 136 10.75 -4.92 -14.10
CA GLY A 136 10.31 -4.32 -15.35
C GLY A 136 9.39 -5.20 -16.20
N ASP A 137 8.93 -6.35 -15.71
CA ASP A 137 7.96 -7.19 -16.42
C ASP A 137 6.59 -6.55 -16.43
N MET A 138 6.19 -6.02 -17.58
CA MET A 138 4.91 -5.34 -17.80
C MET A 138 3.75 -6.30 -18.05
N ASN A 139 4.00 -7.62 -18.20
CA ASN A 139 2.95 -8.59 -18.44
C ASN A 139 2.15 -8.91 -17.18
N GLU A 140 2.74 -8.68 -16.00
CA GLU A 140 2.06 -8.88 -14.72
C GLU A 140 2.33 -7.73 -13.75
N LEU A 141 1.27 -6.96 -13.51
CA LEU A 141 1.33 -5.79 -12.62
C LEU A 141 0.86 -6.15 -11.22
N PHE A 142 1.51 -5.55 -10.24
CA PHE A 142 1.21 -5.77 -8.84
C PHE A 142 0.81 -4.47 -8.15
N GLN A 143 -0.16 -4.57 -7.25
CA GLN A 143 -0.44 -3.51 -6.30
C GLN A 143 0.49 -3.65 -5.09
N LEU A 144 1.21 -2.58 -4.76
CA LEU A 144 2.02 -2.45 -3.55
C LEU A 144 1.41 -1.39 -2.65
N LYS A 145 1.05 -1.76 -1.41
CA LYS A 145 0.61 -0.81 -0.41
C LYS A 145 1.76 -0.45 0.52
N ILE A 146 2.16 0.82 0.48
CA ILE A 146 3.22 1.37 1.32
C ILE A 146 2.55 2.02 2.53
N ASN A 147 2.76 1.46 3.72
CA ASN A 147 2.09 1.90 4.94
C ASN A 147 3.05 2.54 5.95
N GLY A 148 2.51 3.42 6.79
CA GLY A 148 3.12 3.87 8.03
C GLY A 148 4.58 4.29 7.88
N GLN A 149 5.48 3.50 8.42
CA GLN A 149 6.93 3.78 8.44
C GLN A 149 7.55 3.86 7.04
N GLY A 150 7.02 3.14 6.04
CA GLY A 150 7.49 3.20 4.67
C GLY A 150 7.20 4.52 3.94
N LEU A 151 6.29 5.35 4.46
CA LEU A 151 5.94 6.64 3.83
C LEU A 151 7.06 7.67 3.92
N THR A 152 7.83 7.69 5.00
CA THR A 152 8.96 8.63 5.17
C THR A 152 10.11 8.32 4.22
N PRO A 153 10.60 7.08 4.11
CA PRO A 153 11.58 6.70 3.10
C PRO A 153 11.08 6.96 1.67
N LEU A 154 9.81 6.63 1.38
CA LEU A 154 9.23 6.91 0.07
C LEU A 154 9.27 8.40 -0.28
N LYS A 155 8.86 9.27 0.66
CA LYS A 155 8.90 10.72 0.46
C LYS A 155 10.33 11.19 0.18
N LYS A 156 11.31 10.72 0.95
CA LYS A 156 12.72 11.06 0.75
C LYS A 156 13.20 10.64 -0.64
N TYR A 157 12.91 9.42 -1.04
CA TYR A 157 13.25 8.88 -2.36
C TYR A 157 12.64 9.70 -3.51
N LEU A 158 11.35 10.05 -3.41
CA LEU A 158 10.69 10.87 -4.44
C LEU A 158 11.27 12.28 -4.54
N LEU A 159 11.64 12.89 -3.41
CA LEU A 159 12.32 14.19 -3.38
C LEU A 159 13.71 14.11 -4.01
N GLU A 160 14.45 13.04 -3.75
CA GLU A 160 15.76 12.82 -4.34
C GLU A 160 15.67 12.68 -5.87
N LEU A 161 14.75 11.87 -6.38
CA LEU A 161 14.49 11.78 -7.82
C LEU A 161 14.12 13.12 -8.43
N ALA A 162 13.28 13.89 -7.74
CA ALA A 162 12.87 15.22 -8.21
C ALA A 162 14.05 16.21 -8.31
N GLN A 163 15.03 16.16 -7.40
CA GLN A 163 16.24 16.98 -7.46
C GLN A 163 17.05 16.74 -8.75
N TYR A 164 17.03 15.51 -9.26
CA TYR A 164 17.69 15.15 -10.52
C TYR A 164 16.76 15.23 -11.74
N ASN A 165 15.54 15.76 -11.56
CA ASN A 165 14.52 15.81 -12.60
C ASN A 165 14.20 14.41 -13.20
N ILE A 166 14.27 13.37 -12.38
CA ILE A 166 13.99 11.98 -12.75
C ILE A 166 12.58 11.63 -12.27
N LYS A 167 11.77 11.05 -13.17
CA LYS A 167 10.45 10.51 -12.80
C LYS A 167 10.59 9.03 -12.41
N TYR A 168 9.89 8.61 -11.37
CA TYR A 168 9.95 7.24 -10.84
C TYR A 168 9.60 6.13 -11.86
N PRO A 169 8.75 6.33 -12.92
CA PRO A 169 8.50 5.28 -13.90
C PRO A 169 9.70 4.95 -14.81
N PHE A 170 10.74 5.78 -14.81
CA PHE A 170 11.92 5.59 -15.65
C PHE A 170 13.12 5.00 -14.90
N VAL A 171 12.91 4.56 -13.66
CA VAL A 171 13.99 3.99 -12.85
C VAL A 171 13.58 2.66 -12.24
N ASN A 172 14.56 1.77 -12.12
CA ASN A 172 14.39 0.55 -11.35
C ASN A 172 14.61 0.87 -9.87
N THR A 173 13.59 0.66 -9.05
CA THR A 173 13.59 0.94 -7.62
C THR A 173 13.81 -0.34 -6.84
N ARG A 174 14.89 -0.40 -6.05
CA ARG A 174 15.11 -1.50 -5.12
C ARG A 174 14.40 -1.23 -3.80
N LEU A 175 13.43 -2.07 -3.49
CA LEU A 175 12.75 -2.08 -2.21
C LEU A 175 13.48 -3.02 -1.26
N THR A 176 13.66 -2.61 -0.01
CA THR A 176 14.33 -3.42 1.01
C THR A 176 13.59 -3.34 2.34
N PHE A 177 13.64 -4.42 3.11
CA PHE A 177 13.30 -4.37 4.52
C PHE A 177 14.55 -4.04 5.34
N GLN A 178 14.47 -2.98 6.12
CA GLN A 178 15.49 -2.72 7.13
C GLN A 178 15.13 -3.41 8.43
N LEU A 179 16.04 -4.21 8.94
CA LEU A 179 15.92 -4.73 10.29
C LEU A 179 16.21 -3.59 11.25
N LEU A 180 15.20 -3.13 11.95
CA LEU A 180 15.39 -2.16 13.03
C LEU A 180 16.22 -2.82 14.13
N GLY A 181 17.38 -2.25 14.45
CA GLY A 181 18.17 -2.65 15.62
C GLY A 181 17.37 -2.46 16.91
N LYS A 182 17.86 -2.97 18.03
CA LYS A 182 17.20 -2.90 19.36
C LYS A 182 16.76 -1.49 19.77
N ASN A 183 17.22 -0.44 19.11
CA ASN A 183 16.92 0.97 19.41
C ASN A 183 15.88 1.60 18.48
N ASN A 184 15.13 0.83 17.72
CA ASN A 184 13.94 1.26 16.95
C ASN A 184 14.10 2.55 16.13
N GLN A 185 15.26 2.84 15.58
CA GLN A 185 15.42 3.92 14.61
C GLN A 185 15.50 3.34 13.20
N VAL A 186 14.56 3.78 12.36
CA VAL A 186 14.60 3.57 10.90
C VAL A 186 15.65 4.53 10.38
N LEU A 187 16.69 4.02 9.79
CA LEU A 187 17.64 4.80 8.98
C LEU A 187 17.12 4.89 7.54
#